data_8d495d3ff627b85f21bf9a53f94482d5
#
_entry.id   8d495d3ff627b85f21bf9a53f94482d5
#
_cell.length_a   1.000
_cell.length_b   1.000
_cell.length_c   1.000
_cell.angle_alpha   90.00
_cell.angle_beta   90.00
_cell.angle_gamma   90.00
#
_symmetry.space_group_name_H-M   'P 1'
#
loop_
_entity.id
_entity.type
_entity.pdbx_description
1 polymer ?
#
loop_
_entity_poly.entity_id
_entity_poly.type
_entity_poly.pdbx_seq_one_letter_code
_entity_poly.pdbx_strand_id
1 'polypeptide(L)'
;MTLTVAIGGLGAVGLPLARALDAGVEGLRLILVSARDRDRASVVVQSFRNPPQLVDLPELAEADIVVEAAPAAVFEKIAIPAIAAGRILVAVSAAALLPRTHLVRRAREAGARIVVPTGGLIGLDALRALAEGPVENVTLETREPPSAFADISCLSRH
;
A
#
# COMPACT_ATOMS: atom_id res chain seq x y z
N MET A 1 11.67 -18.01 10.20
CA MET A 1 12.24 -16.72 9.80
C MET A 1 11.13 -15.67 9.89
N THR A 2 11.32 -14.57 10.60
CA THR A 2 10.33 -13.51 10.74
C THR A 2 10.70 -12.35 9.83
N LEU A 3 9.81 -11.95 8.94
CA LEU A 3 10.00 -10.81 8.05
C LEU A 3 9.60 -9.52 8.76
N THR A 4 10.39 -8.47 8.54
CA THR A 4 10.13 -7.14 9.06
C THR A 4 9.18 -6.37 8.13
N VAL A 5 8.29 -5.58 8.72
CA VAL A 5 7.27 -4.81 8.00
C VAL A 5 7.41 -3.33 8.33
N ALA A 6 7.34 -2.50 7.30
CA ALA A 6 7.21 -1.05 7.40
C ALA A 6 5.89 -0.59 6.77
N ILE A 7 5.25 0.43 7.36
CA ILE A 7 4.00 1.00 6.83
C ILE A 7 4.15 2.49 6.59
N GLY A 8 3.98 2.91 5.33
CA GLY A 8 3.87 4.30 4.94
C GLY A 8 2.42 4.76 4.94
N GLY A 9 2.04 5.54 5.95
CA GLY A 9 0.69 6.05 6.15
C GLY A 9 -0.09 5.29 7.24
N LEU A 10 -0.50 6.02 8.29
CA LEU A 10 -1.33 5.51 9.39
C LEU A 10 -2.78 6.04 9.29
N GLY A 11 -3.34 5.97 8.08
CA GLY A 11 -4.73 6.32 7.79
C GLY A 11 -5.70 5.15 7.93
N ALA A 12 -6.81 5.23 7.16
CA ALA A 12 -7.90 4.24 7.21
C ALA A 12 -7.47 2.79 6.94
N VAL A 13 -6.43 2.59 6.11
CA VAL A 13 -5.89 1.26 5.79
C VAL A 13 -4.68 0.92 6.67
N GLY A 14 -3.71 1.83 6.76
CA GLY A 14 -2.45 1.54 7.42
C GLY A 14 -2.55 1.38 8.93
N LEU A 15 -3.42 2.14 9.61
CA LEU A 15 -3.58 2.02 11.07
C LEU A 15 -4.20 0.69 11.51
N PRO A 16 -5.31 0.20 10.91
CA PRO A 16 -5.82 -1.14 11.20
C PRO A 16 -4.80 -2.24 10.93
N LEU A 17 -4.05 -2.15 9.83
CA LEU A 17 -2.98 -3.09 9.52
C LEU A 17 -1.86 -3.06 10.58
N ALA A 18 -1.43 -1.87 10.99
CA ALA A 18 -0.41 -1.72 12.02
C ALA A 18 -0.86 -2.35 13.36
N ARG A 19 -2.11 -2.17 13.73
CA ARG A 19 -2.70 -2.78 14.94
C ARG A 19 -2.78 -4.31 14.83
N ALA A 20 -3.14 -4.83 13.67
CA ALA A 20 -3.18 -6.28 13.43
C ALA A 20 -1.78 -6.90 13.56
N LEU A 21 -0.76 -6.25 13.02
CA LEU A 21 0.64 -6.69 13.15
C LEU A 21 1.13 -6.61 14.61
N ASP A 22 0.77 -5.57 15.35
CA ASP A 22 1.09 -5.44 16.77
C ASP A 22 0.38 -6.47 17.65
N ALA A 23 -0.86 -6.84 17.29
CA ALA A 23 -1.60 -7.91 17.94
C ALA A 23 -0.94 -9.29 17.75
N GLY A 24 -0.16 -9.44 16.68
CA GLY A 24 0.62 -10.61 16.33
C GLY A 24 0.11 -11.31 15.06
N VAL A 25 0.96 -11.31 14.05
CA VAL A 25 0.78 -12.11 12.83
C VAL A 25 2.02 -13.01 12.70
N GLU A 26 1.80 -14.32 12.63
CA GLU A 26 2.89 -15.27 12.55
C GLU A 26 3.83 -14.97 11.37
N GLY A 27 5.13 -14.96 11.62
CA GLY A 27 6.13 -14.70 10.60
C GLY A 27 6.31 -13.23 10.22
N LEU A 28 5.55 -12.28 10.80
CA LEU A 28 5.65 -10.85 10.51
C LEU A 28 5.90 -10.01 11.78
N ARG A 29 6.69 -8.96 11.66
CA ARG A 29 6.94 -7.99 12.74
C ARG A 29 6.94 -6.57 12.18
N LEU A 30 6.05 -5.71 12.69
CA LEU A 30 6.06 -4.29 12.41
C LEU A 30 7.26 -3.63 13.11
N ILE A 31 8.11 -2.92 12.36
CA ILE A 31 9.30 -2.25 12.90
C ILE A 31 9.35 -0.76 12.59
N LEU A 32 8.79 -0.33 11.47
CA LEU A 32 8.83 1.06 11.01
C LEU A 32 7.44 1.54 10.59
N VAL A 33 7.17 2.80 10.88
CA VAL A 33 5.98 3.49 10.35
C VAL A 33 6.34 4.91 9.94
N SER A 34 5.62 5.44 8.96
CA SER A 34 5.71 6.85 8.57
C SER A 34 4.32 7.45 8.47
N ALA A 35 4.16 8.69 8.93
CA ALA A 35 2.90 9.42 8.85
C ALA A 35 3.16 10.91 8.64
N ARG A 36 2.22 11.60 7.98
CA ARG A 36 2.29 13.04 7.76
C ARG A 36 2.21 13.84 9.07
N ASP A 37 1.27 13.47 9.93
CA ASP A 37 1.09 14.04 11.27
C ASP A 37 1.90 13.19 12.26
N ARG A 38 3.13 13.61 12.53
CA ARG A 38 4.07 12.88 13.39
C ARG A 38 3.66 12.89 14.86
N ASP A 39 3.05 13.98 15.32
CA ASP A 39 2.64 14.11 16.72
C ASP A 39 1.51 13.13 17.04
N ARG A 40 0.48 13.11 16.19
CA ARG A 40 -0.61 12.14 16.29
C ARG A 40 -0.11 10.71 16.14
N ALA A 41 0.77 10.46 15.20
CA ALA A 41 1.35 9.13 14.97
C ALA A 41 2.16 8.66 16.18
N SER A 42 2.94 9.54 16.81
CA SER A 42 3.72 9.22 18.01
C SER A 42 2.84 8.72 19.15
N VAL A 43 1.72 9.42 19.43
CA VAL A 43 0.76 8.98 20.45
C VAL A 43 0.18 7.60 20.13
N VAL A 44 -0.19 7.37 18.88
CA VAL A 44 -0.73 6.07 18.44
C VAL A 44 0.30 4.95 18.58
N VAL A 45 1.52 5.19 18.13
CA VAL A 45 2.61 4.19 18.16
C VAL A 45 2.98 3.81 19.60
N GLN A 46 2.99 4.75 20.52
CA GLN A 46 3.26 4.49 21.94
C GLN A 46 2.21 3.56 22.60
N SER A 47 1.01 3.45 22.02
CA SER A 47 -0.02 2.55 22.52
C SER A 47 0.16 1.08 22.09
N PHE A 48 1.13 0.78 21.23
CA PHE A 48 1.40 -0.57 20.72
C PHE A 48 2.18 -1.39 21.75
N ARG A 49 2.02 -2.70 21.72
CA ARG A 49 2.78 -3.65 22.57
C ARG A 49 4.27 -3.63 22.24
N ASN A 50 4.57 -3.54 20.94
CA ASN A 50 5.91 -3.43 20.40
C ASN A 50 5.97 -2.17 19.51
N PRO A 51 6.20 -0.98 20.10
CA PRO A 51 6.16 0.27 19.36
C PRO A 51 7.12 0.27 18.15
N PRO A 52 6.64 0.44 16.92
CA PRO A 52 7.52 0.62 15.77
C PRO A 52 8.18 2.01 15.82
N GLN A 53 9.31 2.15 15.17
CA GLN A 53 9.99 3.44 15.05
C GLN A 53 9.24 4.32 14.02
N LEU A 54 9.05 5.60 14.37
CA LEU A 54 8.49 6.60 13.47
C LEU A 54 9.61 7.24 12.64
N VAL A 55 9.60 7.00 11.32
CA VAL A 55 10.67 7.38 10.39
C VAL A 55 10.15 8.20 9.22
N ASP A 56 11.05 8.72 8.39
CA ASP A 56 10.69 9.35 7.12
C ASP A 56 10.44 8.30 6.02
N LEU A 57 9.73 8.72 4.95
CA LEU A 57 9.25 7.78 3.92
C LEU A 57 10.36 6.92 3.27
N PRO A 58 11.55 7.45 2.95
CA PRO A 58 12.61 6.64 2.34
C PRO A 58 13.18 5.55 3.27
N GLU A 59 13.20 5.78 4.58
CA GLU A 59 13.74 4.87 5.59
C GLU A 59 12.88 3.61 5.76
N LEU A 60 11.63 3.63 5.28
CA LEU A 60 10.76 2.44 5.26
C LEU A 60 11.40 1.27 4.47
N ALA A 61 12.31 1.56 3.53
CA ALA A 61 13.04 0.57 2.75
C ALA A 61 14.05 -0.28 3.55
N GLU A 62 14.24 0.00 4.83
CA GLU A 62 15.06 -0.83 5.73
C GLU A 62 14.35 -2.14 6.11
N ALA A 63 13.00 -2.17 6.06
CA ALA A 63 12.22 -3.39 6.30
C ALA A 63 12.19 -4.32 5.08
N ASP A 64 11.91 -5.60 5.30
CA ASP A 64 11.78 -6.60 4.23
C ASP A 64 10.51 -6.38 3.39
N ILE A 65 9.44 -5.94 4.02
CA ILE A 65 8.13 -5.65 3.40
C ILE A 65 7.79 -4.19 3.66
N VAL A 66 7.52 -3.44 2.61
CA VAL A 66 7.10 -2.04 2.68
C VAL A 66 5.66 -1.93 2.17
N VAL A 67 4.75 -1.54 3.06
CA VAL A 67 3.34 -1.32 2.71
C VAL A 67 3.13 0.17 2.43
N GLU A 68 2.79 0.49 1.20
CA GLU A 68 2.38 1.83 0.80
C GLU A 68 0.86 1.97 1.01
N ALA A 69 0.47 2.75 2.03
CA ALA A 69 -0.91 3.09 2.39
C ALA A 69 -1.06 4.61 2.63
N ALA A 70 -0.27 5.40 1.92
CA ALA A 70 -0.24 6.86 1.97
C ALA A 70 -0.97 7.47 0.76
N PRO A 71 -1.23 8.79 0.75
CA PRO A 71 -1.79 9.44 -0.43
C PRO A 71 -0.93 9.27 -1.68
N ALA A 72 -1.56 9.10 -2.85
CA ALA A 72 -0.88 8.85 -4.13
C ALA A 72 0.22 9.88 -4.48
N ALA A 73 0.10 11.12 -3.97
CA ALA A 73 1.11 12.18 -4.17
C ALA A 73 2.50 11.84 -3.61
N VAL A 74 2.59 10.95 -2.62
CA VAL A 74 3.87 10.52 -2.03
C VAL A 74 4.27 9.10 -2.39
N PHE A 75 3.52 8.44 -3.28
CA PHE A 75 3.75 7.07 -3.71
C PHE A 75 5.21 6.79 -4.09
N GLU A 76 5.81 7.62 -4.93
CA GLU A 76 7.18 7.42 -5.40
C GLU A 76 8.23 7.56 -4.29
N LYS A 77 7.95 8.37 -3.27
CA LYS A 77 8.85 8.54 -2.11
C LYS A 77 8.96 7.26 -1.28
N ILE A 78 7.98 6.36 -1.39
CA ILE A 78 7.96 5.04 -0.75
C ILE A 78 8.42 3.97 -1.74
N ALA A 79 7.84 3.95 -2.93
CA ALA A 79 8.03 2.87 -3.90
C ALA A 79 9.46 2.82 -4.46
N ILE A 80 10.05 3.98 -4.80
CA ILE A 80 11.39 4.01 -5.40
C ILE A 80 12.47 3.47 -4.45
N PRO A 81 12.56 3.92 -3.19
CA PRO A 81 13.54 3.36 -2.24
C PRO A 81 13.32 1.87 -1.97
N ALA A 82 12.06 1.44 -1.77
CA ALA A 82 11.72 0.04 -1.54
C ALA A 82 12.16 -0.87 -2.69
N ILE A 83 11.87 -0.44 -3.93
CA ILE A 83 12.29 -1.17 -5.15
C ILE A 83 13.81 -1.19 -5.28
N ALA A 84 14.49 -0.04 -5.09
CA ALA A 84 15.94 0.03 -5.19
C ALA A 84 16.66 -0.85 -4.17
N ALA A 85 16.06 -1.04 -2.98
CA ALA A 85 16.58 -1.91 -1.93
C ALA A 85 16.18 -3.40 -2.11
N GLY A 86 15.54 -3.78 -3.21
CA GLY A 86 15.12 -5.17 -3.47
C GLY A 86 14.00 -5.67 -2.55
N ARG A 87 13.15 -4.78 -2.00
CA ARG A 87 12.14 -5.14 -1.01
C ARG A 87 10.84 -5.64 -1.64
N ILE A 88 9.98 -6.22 -0.81
CA ILE A 88 8.60 -6.52 -1.19
C ILE A 88 7.78 -5.24 -0.97
N LEU A 89 7.35 -4.59 -2.04
CA LEU A 89 6.47 -3.44 -2.00
C LEU A 89 5.01 -3.90 -2.12
N VAL A 90 4.21 -3.65 -1.11
CA VAL A 90 2.75 -3.81 -1.15
C VAL A 90 2.13 -2.46 -1.49
N ALA A 91 1.69 -2.28 -2.72
CA ALA A 91 1.14 -1.04 -3.24
C ALA A 91 -0.39 -1.03 -3.08
N VAL A 92 -0.90 -0.35 -2.04
CA VAL A 92 -2.35 -0.21 -1.83
C VAL A 92 -2.94 0.78 -2.82
N SER A 93 -2.19 1.82 -3.19
CA SER A 93 -2.58 2.81 -4.20
C SER A 93 -2.35 2.28 -5.63
N ALA A 94 -3.07 1.23 -6.05
CA ALA A 94 -2.91 0.59 -7.36
C ALA A 94 -3.01 1.59 -8.53
N ALA A 95 -3.91 2.57 -8.46
CA ALA A 95 -4.05 3.63 -9.46
C ALA A 95 -2.79 4.49 -9.61
N ALA A 96 -2.01 4.67 -8.53
CA ALA A 96 -0.75 5.39 -8.60
C ALA A 96 0.34 4.59 -9.34
N LEU A 97 0.25 3.27 -9.35
CA LEU A 97 1.20 2.41 -10.05
C LEU A 97 0.96 2.37 -11.56
N LEU A 98 -0.29 2.48 -12.02
CA LEU A 98 -0.67 2.36 -13.44
C LEU A 98 0.15 3.24 -14.39
N PRO A 99 0.31 4.56 -14.15
CA PRO A 99 1.12 5.42 -15.03
C PRO A 99 2.64 5.20 -14.85
N ARG A 100 3.06 4.34 -13.95
CA ARG A 100 4.45 4.11 -13.54
C ARG A 100 4.94 2.70 -13.85
N THR A 101 4.54 2.16 -15.00
CA THR A 101 4.92 0.80 -15.44
C THR A 101 6.43 0.56 -15.47
N HIS A 102 7.23 1.63 -15.62
CA HIS A 102 8.69 1.56 -15.53
C HIS A 102 9.17 1.03 -14.16
N LEU A 103 8.41 1.24 -13.07
CA LEU A 103 8.75 0.70 -11.75
C LEU A 103 8.68 -0.82 -11.71
N VAL A 104 7.79 -1.44 -12.49
CA VAL A 104 7.70 -2.91 -12.60
C VAL A 104 8.97 -3.49 -13.20
N ARG A 105 9.52 -2.84 -14.25
CA ARG A 105 10.79 -3.24 -14.84
C ARG A 105 11.94 -3.07 -13.84
N ARG A 106 12.02 -1.90 -13.19
CA ARG A 106 13.05 -1.63 -12.16
C ARG A 106 12.99 -2.63 -11.01
N ALA A 107 11.79 -3.03 -10.59
CA ALA A 107 11.63 -4.05 -9.55
C ALA A 107 12.24 -5.39 -9.97
N ARG A 108 12.03 -5.83 -11.22
CA ARG A 108 12.66 -7.05 -11.74
C ARG A 108 14.19 -6.95 -11.77
N GLU A 109 14.71 -5.81 -12.22
CA GLU A 109 16.15 -5.54 -12.28
C GLU A 109 16.82 -5.54 -10.89
N ALA A 110 16.12 -5.01 -9.88
CA ALA A 110 16.59 -4.93 -8.49
C ALA A 110 16.28 -6.17 -7.63
N GLY A 111 15.61 -7.19 -8.19
CA GLY A 111 15.16 -8.35 -7.41
C GLY A 111 14.04 -8.02 -6.42
N ALA A 112 13.40 -6.87 -6.54
CA ALA A 112 12.26 -6.47 -5.73
C ALA A 112 10.97 -7.13 -6.23
N ARG A 113 9.97 -7.20 -5.34
CA ARG A 113 8.64 -7.73 -5.68
C ARG A 113 7.58 -6.66 -5.43
N ILE A 114 6.71 -6.43 -6.42
CA ILE A 114 5.54 -5.57 -6.24
C ILE A 114 4.31 -6.46 -6.08
N VAL A 115 3.58 -6.26 -5.00
CA VAL A 115 2.31 -6.91 -4.67
C VAL A 115 1.23 -5.85 -4.68
N VAL A 116 0.22 -6.04 -5.51
CA VAL A 116 -0.98 -5.18 -5.53
C VAL A 116 -2.12 -5.98 -4.89
N PRO A 117 -2.60 -5.58 -3.71
CA PRO A 117 -3.75 -6.24 -3.09
C PRO A 117 -4.99 -6.00 -3.93
N THR A 118 -5.90 -6.96 -3.96
CA THR A 118 -7.14 -6.88 -4.74
C THR A 118 -8.09 -5.79 -4.24
N GLY A 119 -7.90 -5.32 -3.01
CA GLY A 119 -8.72 -4.27 -2.41
C GLY A 119 -10.18 -4.69 -2.31
N GLY A 120 -11.07 -3.80 -2.71
CA GLY A 120 -12.52 -4.06 -2.77
C GLY A 120 -12.99 -4.79 -4.04
N LEU A 121 -12.07 -5.15 -4.95
CA LEU A 121 -12.42 -5.89 -6.17
C LEU A 121 -12.55 -7.39 -5.87
N ILE A 122 -13.79 -7.87 -5.85
CA ILE A 122 -14.08 -9.30 -5.69
C ILE A 122 -13.99 -9.96 -7.08
N GLY A 123 -13.33 -11.13 -7.15
CA GLY A 123 -13.26 -11.92 -8.39
C GLY A 123 -12.16 -11.51 -9.37
N LEU A 124 -11.14 -10.80 -8.95
CA LEU A 124 -10.00 -10.44 -9.80
C LEU A 124 -9.20 -11.67 -10.26
N ASP A 125 -9.18 -12.73 -9.47
CA ASP A 125 -8.64 -14.05 -9.80
C ASP A 125 -9.47 -14.75 -10.88
N ALA A 126 -10.80 -14.70 -10.79
CA ALA A 126 -11.70 -15.21 -11.83
C ALA A 126 -11.53 -14.43 -13.15
N LEU A 127 -11.42 -13.09 -13.07
CA LEU A 127 -11.18 -12.26 -14.25
C LEU A 127 -9.84 -12.59 -14.92
N ARG A 128 -8.79 -12.85 -14.13
CA ARG A 128 -7.50 -13.28 -14.68
C ARG A 128 -7.57 -14.64 -15.36
N ALA A 129 -8.32 -15.58 -14.81
CA ALA A 129 -8.53 -16.88 -15.43
C ALA A 129 -9.33 -16.77 -16.75
N LEU A 130 -10.36 -15.92 -16.79
CA LEU A 130 -11.11 -15.64 -18.00
C LEU A 130 -10.26 -14.95 -19.09
N ALA A 131 -9.29 -14.13 -18.69
CA ALA A 131 -8.39 -13.42 -19.63
C ALA A 131 -7.37 -14.33 -20.33
N GLU A 132 -7.29 -15.61 -20.00
CA GLU A 132 -6.57 -16.63 -20.80
C GLU A 132 -7.28 -16.94 -22.13
N GLY A 133 -8.55 -16.56 -22.24
CA GLY A 133 -9.35 -16.63 -23.47
C GLY A 133 -9.79 -15.23 -23.95
N PRO A 134 -10.57 -15.16 -25.05
CA PRO A 134 -11.10 -13.88 -25.53
C PRO A 134 -12.14 -13.34 -24.54
N VAL A 135 -11.92 -12.13 -24.05
CA VAL A 135 -12.86 -11.39 -23.20
C VAL A 135 -13.51 -10.30 -24.03
N GLU A 136 -14.81 -10.40 -24.27
CA GLU A 136 -15.55 -9.41 -25.07
C GLU A 136 -15.96 -8.19 -24.25
N ASN A 137 -16.33 -8.39 -22.98
CA ASN A 137 -16.81 -7.31 -22.12
C ASN A 137 -16.52 -7.61 -20.63
N VAL A 138 -16.19 -6.58 -19.88
CA VAL A 138 -16.08 -6.61 -18.41
C VAL A 138 -16.79 -5.38 -17.87
N THR A 139 -17.78 -5.61 -17.00
CA THR A 139 -18.48 -4.53 -16.32
C THR A 139 -18.20 -4.60 -14.83
N LEU A 140 -17.69 -3.51 -14.25
CA LEU A 140 -17.53 -3.34 -12.82
C LEU A 140 -18.52 -2.27 -12.35
N GLU A 141 -19.40 -2.64 -11.42
CA GLU A 141 -20.30 -1.69 -10.75
C GLU A 141 -19.84 -1.49 -9.31
N THR A 142 -19.49 -0.25 -8.96
CA THR A 142 -19.13 0.14 -7.60
C THR A 142 -20.09 1.20 -7.10
N ARG A 143 -20.61 1.03 -5.89
CA ARG A 143 -21.50 2.00 -5.24
C ARG A 143 -20.79 2.60 -4.04
N GLU A 144 -20.58 3.90 -4.11
CA GLU A 144 -19.93 4.68 -3.06
C GLU A 144 -20.86 5.83 -2.62
N PRO A 145 -20.76 6.26 -1.36
CA PRO A 145 -21.52 7.43 -0.91
C PRO A 145 -21.07 8.68 -1.69
N PRO A 146 -21.98 9.65 -1.96
CA PRO A 146 -21.64 10.86 -2.71
C PRO A 146 -20.43 11.63 -2.17
N SER A 147 -20.19 11.56 -0.87
CA SER A 147 -19.03 12.17 -0.22
C SER A 147 -17.68 11.59 -0.66
N ALA A 148 -17.65 10.35 -1.15
CA ALA A 148 -16.43 9.74 -1.69
C ALA A 148 -15.96 10.39 -3.01
N PHE A 149 -16.86 11.12 -3.67
CA PHE A 149 -16.62 11.75 -4.97
C PHE A 149 -16.50 13.29 -4.87
N ALA A 150 -16.59 13.87 -3.67
CA ALA A 150 -16.65 15.32 -3.46
C ALA A 150 -15.44 16.07 -4.04
N ASP A 151 -14.28 15.45 -4.08
CA ASP A 151 -13.03 16.03 -4.56
C ASP A 151 -12.71 15.69 -6.04
N ILE A 152 -13.60 14.98 -6.73
CA ILE A 152 -13.38 14.60 -8.12
C ILE A 152 -13.98 15.63 -9.06
N SER A 153 -13.13 16.53 -9.56
CA SER A 153 -13.52 17.70 -10.39
C SER A 153 -14.32 17.36 -11.66
N CYS A 154 -14.24 16.15 -12.19
CA CYS A 154 -15.01 15.75 -13.36
C CYS A 154 -16.48 15.40 -13.04
N LEU A 155 -16.83 15.14 -11.77
CA LEU A 155 -18.18 14.80 -11.33
C LEU A 155 -18.95 16.02 -10.80
N SER A 156 -18.29 17.15 -10.57
CA SER A 156 -18.90 18.39 -10.06
C SER A 156 -19.57 19.27 -11.13
N ARG A 157 -19.71 18.78 -12.37
CA ARG A 157 -20.27 19.53 -13.52
C ARG A 157 -21.67 19.09 -13.97
N HIS A 158 -22.42 18.42 -13.11
CA HIS A 158 -23.82 18.08 -13.42
C HIS A 158 -24.76 18.45 -12.26
#